data_a04e8b20a8d23221a24d2e1666cb932e
#
_entry.id   a04e8b20a8d23221a24d2e1666cb932e
#
_cell.length_a   1.000
_cell.length_b   1.000
_cell.length_c   1.000
_cell.angle_alpha   90.00
_cell.angle_beta   90.00
_cell.angle_gamma   90.00
#
_symmetry.space_group_name_H-M   'P 1'
#
loop_
_entity.id
_entity.type
_entity.pdbx_description
1 polymer ?
#
loop_
_entity_poly.entity_id
_entity_poly.type
_entity_poly.pdbx_seq_one_letter_code
_entity_poly.pdbx_strand_id
1 'polypeptide(L)'
;MAGVCDFIFLVDGTGSMEPCMAALKENIGAFVDELVENPQTPVRDWRGRVICYRDHHYDSDWWQPAPFVRTADHLKRQIAALGAHGGGDEPESLLDALYKICNMEEDSRGAQEPSVEKWRHSREAVRVVVVFTDATFHPKMSIPEAKGGTFEDIAHLATAHKIILIFYAPEHECYDLLSSIDKSQWEPIAGPNFQDGLKQFTNNKENFRKAMLALARSMSKSASVTML
;
A
#
# COMPACT_ATOMS: atom_id res chain seq x y z
N MET A 1 0.85 21.37 13.73
CA MET A 1 2.21 20.99 13.26
C MET A 1 2.06 20.29 11.92
N ALA A 2 3.04 20.41 11.02
CA ALA A 2 2.98 19.74 9.73
C ALA A 2 3.20 18.23 9.92
N GLY A 3 2.41 17.42 9.24
CA GLY A 3 2.48 15.98 9.31
C GLY A 3 3.78 15.40 8.74
N VAL A 4 4.22 14.28 9.30
CA VAL A 4 5.32 13.46 8.80
C VAL A 4 4.75 12.10 8.45
N CYS A 5 5.01 11.60 7.24
CA CYS A 5 4.39 10.38 6.74
C CYS A 5 5.37 9.49 5.98
N ASP A 6 5.38 8.21 6.32
CA ASP A 6 5.95 7.15 5.48
C ASP A 6 4.81 6.34 4.86
N PHE A 7 4.85 6.12 3.57
CA PHE A 7 3.84 5.28 2.93
C PHE A 7 4.44 4.25 1.97
N ILE A 8 3.72 3.16 1.82
CA ILE A 8 4.04 2.08 0.88
C ILE A 8 2.86 1.90 -0.07
N PHE A 9 3.11 1.94 -1.37
CA PHE A 9 2.21 1.36 -2.34
C PHE A 9 2.57 -0.11 -2.51
N LEU A 10 1.73 -0.98 -1.96
CA LEU A 10 1.82 -2.43 -2.13
C LEU A 10 0.95 -2.81 -3.33
N VAL A 11 1.60 -3.17 -4.43
CA VAL A 11 0.95 -3.42 -5.71
C VAL A 11 1.07 -4.90 -6.04
N ASP A 12 -0.06 -5.52 -6.31
CA ASP A 12 -0.12 -6.83 -6.91
C ASP A 12 0.56 -6.79 -8.29
N GLY A 13 1.51 -7.68 -8.52
CA GLY A 13 2.35 -7.73 -9.71
C GLY A 13 1.89 -8.72 -10.77
N THR A 14 0.70 -9.31 -10.61
CA THR A 14 0.16 -10.26 -11.58
C THR A 14 -0.21 -9.61 -12.90
N GLY A 15 -0.35 -10.41 -13.96
CA GLY A 15 -0.52 -9.89 -15.32
C GLY A 15 -1.76 -9.02 -15.52
N SER A 16 -2.82 -9.27 -14.77
CA SER A 16 -4.07 -8.50 -14.80
C SER A 16 -3.92 -7.05 -14.31
N MET A 17 -2.88 -6.78 -13.50
CA MET A 17 -2.64 -5.48 -12.87
C MET A 17 -1.97 -4.44 -13.79
N GLU A 18 -1.59 -4.76 -15.02
CA GLU A 18 -0.95 -3.81 -15.94
C GLU A 18 -1.71 -2.47 -16.07
N PRO A 19 -3.05 -2.43 -16.24
CA PRO A 19 -3.79 -1.17 -16.30
C PRO A 19 -3.71 -0.34 -15.01
N CYS A 20 -3.67 -1.00 -13.84
CA CYS A 20 -3.53 -0.33 -12.54
C CYS A 20 -2.14 0.33 -12.41
N MET A 21 -1.07 -0.39 -12.77
CA MET A 21 0.28 0.15 -12.75
C MET A 21 0.42 1.38 -13.66
N ALA A 22 -0.18 1.33 -14.86
CA ALA A 22 -0.19 2.46 -15.78
C ALA A 22 -0.93 3.68 -15.18
N ALA A 23 -2.11 3.44 -14.57
CA ALA A 23 -2.90 4.50 -13.94
C ALA A 23 -2.19 5.11 -12.71
N LEU A 24 -1.53 4.29 -11.88
CA LEU A 24 -0.70 4.76 -10.78
C LEU A 24 0.42 5.67 -11.29
N LYS A 25 1.16 5.24 -12.31
CA LYS A 25 2.24 6.02 -12.92
C LYS A 25 1.77 7.38 -13.42
N GLU A 26 0.59 7.46 -14.05
CA GLU A 26 0.02 8.72 -14.54
C GLU A 26 -0.36 9.67 -13.39
N ASN A 27 -0.82 9.14 -12.25
CA ASN A 27 -1.45 9.95 -11.20
C ASN A 27 -0.57 10.20 -9.98
N ILE A 28 0.60 9.56 -9.87
CA ILE A 28 1.44 9.67 -8.67
C ILE A 28 1.90 11.12 -8.40
N GLY A 29 2.13 11.91 -9.47
CA GLY A 29 2.46 13.32 -9.32
C GLY A 29 1.34 14.09 -8.63
N ALA A 30 0.11 13.97 -9.14
CA ALA A 30 -1.06 14.65 -8.56
C ALA A 30 -1.34 14.19 -7.11
N PHE A 31 -1.10 12.92 -6.79
CA PHE A 31 -1.20 12.41 -5.43
C PHE A 31 -0.20 13.10 -4.49
N VAL A 32 1.06 13.20 -4.90
CA VAL A 32 2.11 13.85 -4.07
C VAL A 32 1.83 15.34 -3.91
N ASP A 33 1.43 16.03 -4.98
CA ASP A 33 1.08 17.45 -4.93
C ASP A 33 -0.07 17.69 -3.92
N GLU A 34 -1.15 16.90 -3.99
CA GLU A 34 -2.26 17.00 -3.04
C GLU A 34 -1.83 16.67 -1.60
N LEU A 35 -0.95 15.68 -1.40
CA LEU A 35 -0.45 15.33 -0.08
C LEU A 35 0.32 16.47 0.58
N VAL A 36 1.12 17.20 -0.21
CA VAL A 36 2.01 18.26 0.25
C VAL A 36 1.29 19.63 0.33
N GLU A 37 0.44 19.92 -0.65
CA GLU A 37 -0.18 21.23 -0.82
C GLU A 37 -1.53 21.38 -0.14
N ASN A 38 -2.05 20.31 0.50
CA ASN A 38 -3.34 20.38 1.19
C ASN A 38 -3.34 21.51 2.22
N PRO A 39 -4.20 22.57 2.04
CA PRO A 39 -4.15 23.77 2.86
C PRO A 39 -4.55 23.54 4.32
N GLN A 40 -5.30 22.48 4.61
CA GLN A 40 -5.79 22.17 5.95
C GLN A 40 -4.80 21.33 6.76
N THR A 41 -4.13 20.40 6.10
CA THR A 41 -3.29 19.38 6.78
C THR A 41 -2.09 19.00 5.91
N PRO A 42 -1.14 19.93 5.62
CA PRO A 42 -0.02 19.62 4.74
C PRO A 42 0.92 18.59 5.35
N VAL A 43 1.31 17.59 4.56
CA VAL A 43 2.43 16.71 4.90
C VAL A 43 3.71 17.33 4.39
N ARG A 44 4.53 17.86 5.29
CA ARG A 44 5.77 18.57 4.92
C ARG A 44 6.97 17.65 4.75
N ASP A 45 6.96 16.51 5.41
CA ASP A 45 8.04 15.52 5.31
C ASP A 45 7.44 14.14 5.07
N TRP A 46 7.58 13.66 3.85
CA TRP A 46 7.09 12.34 3.45
C TRP A 46 8.21 11.51 2.83
N ARG A 47 8.05 10.20 2.96
CA ARG A 47 8.78 9.19 2.20
C ARG A 47 7.78 8.19 1.66
N GLY A 48 7.97 7.80 0.42
CA GLY A 48 7.16 6.75 -0.21
C GLY A 48 8.04 5.69 -0.83
N ARG A 49 7.54 4.46 -0.90
CA ARG A 49 8.15 3.37 -1.66
C ARG A 49 7.08 2.54 -2.34
N VAL A 50 7.48 1.83 -3.39
CA VAL A 50 6.62 0.85 -4.07
C VAL A 50 7.15 -0.54 -3.76
N ILE A 51 6.27 -1.44 -3.41
CA ILE A 51 6.56 -2.86 -3.24
C ILE A 51 5.61 -3.63 -4.14
N CYS A 52 6.18 -4.49 -4.99
CA CYS A 52 5.41 -5.43 -5.79
C CYS A 52 5.41 -6.80 -5.12
N TYR A 53 4.24 -7.44 -5.10
CA TYR A 53 4.13 -8.84 -4.64
C TYR A 53 3.36 -9.65 -5.68
N ARG A 54 3.53 -10.96 -5.65
CA ARG A 54 2.82 -11.97 -6.45
C ARG A 54 2.54 -13.19 -5.59
N ASP A 55 2.17 -14.31 -6.20
CA ASP A 55 2.01 -15.53 -5.43
C ASP A 55 3.35 -16.19 -5.10
N HIS A 56 3.64 -16.32 -3.81
CA HIS A 56 4.82 -17.00 -3.28
C HIS A 56 4.91 -18.49 -3.69
N HIS A 57 3.78 -19.12 -4.02
CA HIS A 57 3.76 -20.53 -4.42
C HIS A 57 4.26 -20.75 -5.85
N TYR A 58 4.14 -19.76 -6.72
CA TYR A 58 4.41 -19.89 -8.14
C TYR A 58 5.57 -19.02 -8.63
N ASP A 59 5.74 -17.85 -8.01
CA ASP A 59 6.66 -16.83 -8.49
C ASP A 59 7.92 -16.74 -7.62
N SER A 60 9.09 -17.06 -8.17
CA SER A 60 10.37 -16.94 -7.43
C SER A 60 10.71 -15.47 -7.11
N ASP A 61 10.18 -14.52 -7.86
CA ASP A 61 10.32 -13.08 -7.68
C ASP A 61 9.07 -12.42 -7.07
N TRP A 62 8.33 -13.18 -6.27
CA TRP A 62 7.08 -12.77 -5.64
C TRP A 62 7.17 -11.51 -4.76
N TRP A 63 8.35 -11.12 -4.33
CA TRP A 63 8.60 -10.00 -3.43
C TRP A 63 9.66 -9.07 -3.98
N GLN A 64 9.25 -7.87 -4.41
CA GLN A 64 10.12 -6.87 -5.02
C GLN A 64 10.00 -5.52 -4.31
N PRO A 65 10.76 -5.28 -3.22
CA PRO A 65 10.74 -4.04 -2.50
C PRO A 65 11.66 -3.00 -3.15
N ALA A 66 11.17 -1.80 -3.40
CA ALA A 66 11.99 -0.65 -3.71
C ALA A 66 12.33 0.16 -2.43
N PRO A 67 13.39 0.96 -2.38
CA PRO A 67 13.73 1.77 -1.22
C PRO A 67 12.79 2.96 -1.03
N PHE A 68 12.67 3.50 0.19
CA PHE A 68 11.96 4.76 0.42
C PHE A 68 12.62 5.93 -0.33
N VAL A 69 11.79 6.73 -0.99
CA VAL A 69 12.19 7.94 -1.73
C VAL A 69 11.35 9.14 -1.31
N ARG A 70 11.80 10.36 -1.66
CA ARG A 70 11.18 11.62 -1.23
C ARG A 70 10.68 12.50 -2.39
N THR A 71 10.63 11.98 -3.61
CA THR A 71 10.17 12.73 -4.78
C THR A 71 9.21 11.92 -5.64
N ALA A 72 8.24 12.60 -6.24
CA ALA A 72 7.27 11.99 -7.15
C ALA A 72 7.97 11.30 -8.35
N ASP A 73 9.05 11.89 -8.86
CA ASP A 73 9.80 11.33 -9.99
C ASP A 73 10.50 10.02 -9.63
N HIS A 74 10.98 9.88 -8.42
CA HIS A 74 11.54 8.60 -7.95
C HIS A 74 10.44 7.54 -7.79
N LEU A 75 9.28 7.89 -7.24
CA LEU A 75 8.13 6.98 -7.17
C LEU A 75 7.65 6.55 -8.57
N LYS A 76 7.57 7.48 -9.52
CA LYS A 76 7.25 7.16 -10.93
C LYS A 76 8.22 6.14 -11.52
N ARG A 77 9.51 6.30 -11.24
CA ARG A 77 10.54 5.34 -11.70
C ARG A 77 10.38 3.98 -11.05
N GLN A 78 10.04 3.90 -9.76
CA GLN A 78 9.76 2.63 -9.10
C GLN A 78 8.55 1.93 -9.72
N ILE A 79 7.43 2.64 -9.94
CA ILE A 79 6.24 2.07 -10.60
C ILE A 79 6.57 1.65 -12.03
N ALA A 80 7.35 2.45 -12.76
CA ALA A 80 7.73 2.13 -14.15
C ALA A 80 8.64 0.90 -14.27
N ALA A 81 9.35 0.55 -13.18
CA ALA A 81 10.20 -0.64 -13.14
C ALA A 81 9.39 -1.92 -12.81
N LEU A 82 8.13 -1.79 -12.37
CA LEU A 82 7.27 -2.95 -12.13
C LEU A 82 6.89 -3.60 -13.45
N GLY A 83 6.97 -4.93 -13.50
CA GLY A 83 6.44 -5.75 -14.58
C GLY A 83 5.19 -6.47 -14.12
N ALA A 84 4.08 -6.34 -14.85
CA ALA A 84 2.90 -7.15 -14.63
C ALA A 84 3.09 -8.50 -15.33
N HIS A 85 3.34 -9.57 -14.55
CA HIS A 85 3.48 -10.94 -15.05
C HIS A 85 3.31 -11.94 -13.92
N GLY A 86 3.26 -13.23 -14.25
CA GLY A 86 3.09 -14.30 -13.26
C GLY A 86 1.68 -14.35 -12.66
N GLY A 87 1.57 -14.87 -11.44
CA GLY A 87 0.31 -15.04 -10.75
C GLY A 87 -0.48 -16.24 -11.27
N GLY A 88 -0.03 -17.47 -11.12
CA GLY A 88 -0.61 -18.68 -11.72
C GLY A 88 -2.15 -18.76 -11.66
N ASP A 89 -2.71 -18.86 -10.50
CA ASP A 89 -4.14 -18.86 -10.22
C ASP A 89 -4.42 -18.04 -8.94
N GLU A 90 -5.66 -17.59 -8.80
CA GLU A 90 -6.15 -16.93 -7.59
C GLU A 90 -6.39 -17.99 -6.49
N PRO A 91 -6.07 -17.72 -5.21
CA PRO A 91 -5.71 -16.44 -4.57
C PRO A 91 -4.21 -16.11 -4.56
N GLU A 92 -3.85 -14.85 -4.18
CA GLU A 92 -2.50 -14.33 -4.15
C GLU A 92 -1.90 -14.23 -2.74
N SER A 93 -0.57 -14.02 -2.61
CA SER A 93 0.13 -14.00 -1.32
C SER A 93 0.14 -12.63 -0.62
N LEU A 94 -1.00 -11.94 -0.60
CA LEU A 94 -1.14 -10.62 0.03
C LEU A 94 -0.80 -10.63 1.53
N LEU A 95 -1.25 -11.64 2.29
CA LEU A 95 -0.98 -11.70 3.73
C LEU A 95 0.51 -11.86 4.02
N ASP A 96 1.22 -12.65 3.20
CA ASP A 96 2.67 -12.81 3.30
C ASP A 96 3.40 -11.48 3.06
N ALA A 97 2.95 -10.72 2.07
CA ALA A 97 3.49 -9.40 1.77
C ALA A 97 3.24 -8.40 2.92
N LEU A 98 2.04 -8.37 3.46
CA LEU A 98 1.69 -7.53 4.62
C LEU A 98 2.49 -7.94 5.87
N TYR A 99 2.69 -9.24 6.10
CA TYR A 99 3.52 -9.73 7.19
C TYR A 99 4.95 -9.18 7.12
N LYS A 100 5.58 -9.24 5.94
CA LYS A 100 6.92 -8.64 5.73
C LYS A 100 6.93 -7.15 6.01
N ILE A 101 5.92 -6.40 5.54
CA ILE A 101 5.83 -4.95 5.74
C ILE A 101 5.63 -4.61 7.22
N CYS A 102 4.74 -5.32 7.92
CA CYS A 102 4.47 -5.08 9.33
C CYS A 102 5.69 -5.38 10.22
N ASN A 103 6.51 -6.37 9.82
CA ASN A 103 7.73 -6.73 10.54
C ASN A 103 9.00 -6.02 10.04
N MET A 104 8.88 -5.04 9.13
CA MET A 104 10.02 -4.20 8.77
C MET A 104 10.56 -3.47 10.01
N GLU A 105 11.87 -3.44 10.13
CA GLU A 105 12.53 -2.68 11.20
C GLU A 105 12.16 -1.19 11.17
N GLU A 106 12.23 -0.56 12.34
CA GLU A 106 12.12 0.90 12.43
C GLU A 106 13.44 1.53 12.84
N ASP A 107 13.67 2.76 12.40
CA ASP A 107 14.80 3.56 12.83
C ASP A 107 14.68 3.92 14.33
N SER A 108 15.81 4.19 14.96
CA SER A 108 15.83 4.75 16.31
C SER A 108 15.14 6.11 16.32
N ARG A 109 14.48 6.44 17.42
CA ARG A 109 13.89 7.77 17.60
C ARG A 109 14.95 8.86 17.49
N GLY A 110 14.66 9.90 16.71
CA GLY A 110 15.57 11.03 16.49
C GLY A 110 16.66 10.76 15.46
N ALA A 111 16.56 9.71 14.64
CA ALA A 111 17.51 9.43 13.58
C ALA A 111 17.60 10.61 12.61
N GLN A 112 18.79 11.19 12.47
CA GLN A 112 19.03 12.34 11.58
C GLN A 112 18.95 11.95 10.10
N GLU A 113 19.41 10.75 9.78
CA GLU A 113 19.40 10.18 8.45
C GLU A 113 18.61 8.85 8.47
N PRO A 114 17.28 8.90 8.29
CA PRO A 114 16.46 7.70 8.29
C PRO A 114 16.86 6.76 7.16
N SER A 115 16.99 5.47 7.49
CA SER A 115 17.29 4.41 6.52
C SER A 115 16.24 4.33 5.43
N VAL A 116 16.66 4.13 4.19
CA VAL A 116 15.75 3.93 3.06
C VAL A 116 15.07 2.56 3.07
N GLU A 117 15.52 1.63 3.92
CA GLU A 117 14.95 0.29 4.04
C GLU A 117 14.05 0.11 5.27
N LYS A 118 14.08 1.05 6.22
CA LYS A 118 13.34 0.97 7.47
C LYS A 118 12.22 1.99 7.55
N TRP A 119 11.18 1.69 8.32
CA TRP A 119 10.22 2.68 8.75
C TRP A 119 10.92 3.76 9.63
N ARG A 120 10.52 5.02 9.50
CA ARG A 120 10.82 6.00 10.57
C ARG A 120 10.11 5.57 11.86
N HIS A 121 10.66 5.97 13.00
CA HIS A 121 10.10 5.61 14.30
C HIS A 121 8.59 5.98 14.39
N SER A 122 7.77 5.07 14.94
CA SER A 122 6.30 5.16 14.97
C SER A 122 5.73 6.37 15.73
N ARG A 123 6.56 7.06 16.52
CA ARG A 123 6.21 8.33 17.18
C ARG A 123 6.60 9.57 16.37
N GLU A 124 7.27 9.42 15.25
CA GLU A 124 7.77 10.51 14.42
C GLU A 124 7.10 10.59 13.07
N ALA A 125 6.63 9.46 12.54
CA ALA A 125 5.93 9.42 11.27
C ALA A 125 4.69 8.54 11.36
N VAL A 126 3.63 8.95 10.70
CA VAL A 126 2.49 8.07 10.38
C VAL A 126 2.93 7.09 9.32
N ARG A 127 2.54 5.83 9.48
CA ARG A 127 2.86 4.75 8.56
C ARG A 127 1.59 4.31 7.85
N VAL A 128 1.61 4.32 6.54
CA VAL A 128 0.45 3.96 5.71
C VAL A 128 0.87 2.92 4.68
N VAL A 129 0.09 1.87 4.53
CA VAL A 129 0.22 0.91 3.43
C VAL A 129 -1.05 1.00 2.58
N VAL A 130 -0.87 1.28 1.30
CA VAL A 130 -1.95 1.33 0.32
C VAL A 130 -1.82 0.12 -0.59
N VAL A 131 -2.80 -0.75 -0.55
CA VAL A 131 -2.84 -1.99 -1.33
C VAL A 131 -3.65 -1.77 -2.60
N PHE A 132 -3.13 -2.22 -3.73
CA PHE A 132 -3.85 -2.34 -4.99
C PHE A 132 -3.78 -3.78 -5.48
N THR A 133 -4.94 -4.43 -5.60
CA THR A 133 -5.05 -5.82 -6.07
C THR A 133 -6.39 -6.06 -6.77
N ASP A 134 -6.43 -7.00 -7.69
CA ASP A 134 -7.63 -7.51 -8.32
C ASP A 134 -7.91 -8.98 -7.96
N ALA A 135 -7.28 -9.49 -6.91
CA ALA A 135 -7.39 -10.88 -6.47
C ALA A 135 -7.83 -11.00 -5.00
N THR A 136 -8.31 -12.17 -4.62
CA THR A 136 -8.42 -12.58 -3.22
C THR A 136 -7.06 -12.99 -2.66
N PHE A 137 -6.96 -13.30 -1.38
CA PHE A 137 -5.72 -13.72 -0.76
C PHE A 137 -5.82 -15.10 -0.10
N HIS A 138 -4.69 -15.81 -0.03
CA HIS A 138 -4.60 -17.07 0.70
C HIS A 138 -5.00 -16.87 2.16
N PRO A 139 -5.88 -17.73 2.75
CA PRO A 139 -6.36 -17.58 4.12
C PRO A 139 -5.25 -17.77 5.18
N LYS A 140 -4.14 -18.41 4.77
CA LYS A 140 -2.96 -18.63 5.62
C LYS A 140 -1.70 -18.20 4.88
N MET A 141 -0.82 -17.54 5.61
CA MET A 141 0.51 -17.19 5.12
C MET A 141 1.36 -18.43 4.86
N SER A 142 2.14 -18.40 3.79
CA SER A 142 2.96 -19.51 3.30
C SER A 142 4.45 -19.35 3.58
N ILE A 143 4.93 -18.14 3.83
CA ILE A 143 6.34 -17.93 4.17
C ILE A 143 6.70 -18.53 5.53
N PRO A 144 7.88 -19.17 5.68
CA PRO A 144 8.25 -19.90 6.89
C PRO A 144 8.21 -19.06 8.17
N GLU A 145 8.63 -17.80 8.11
CA GLU A 145 8.67 -16.89 9.24
C GLU A 145 7.30 -16.52 9.79
N ALA A 146 6.25 -16.56 8.96
CA ALA A 146 4.86 -16.30 9.36
C ALA A 146 4.16 -17.51 9.99
N LYS A 147 4.75 -18.71 9.93
CA LYS A 147 4.28 -19.94 10.60
C LYS A 147 2.82 -20.30 10.33
N GLY A 148 2.32 -20.01 9.14
CA GLY A 148 0.93 -20.27 8.77
C GLY A 148 -0.09 -19.35 9.44
N GLY A 149 0.34 -18.16 9.84
CA GLY A 149 -0.52 -17.12 10.39
C GLY A 149 -1.64 -16.68 9.42
N THR A 150 -2.62 -16.01 9.96
CA THR A 150 -3.86 -15.63 9.28
C THR A 150 -4.02 -14.11 9.20
N PHE A 151 -5.17 -13.67 8.71
CA PHE A 151 -5.52 -12.25 8.66
C PHE A 151 -5.51 -11.60 10.05
N GLU A 152 -5.94 -12.31 11.10
CA GLU A 152 -5.95 -11.81 12.47
C GLU A 152 -4.54 -11.47 12.97
N ASP A 153 -3.54 -12.23 12.55
CA ASP A 153 -2.14 -11.92 12.87
C ASP A 153 -1.69 -10.62 12.21
N ILE A 154 -2.11 -10.37 10.95
CA ILE A 154 -1.88 -9.09 10.26
C ILE A 154 -2.58 -7.94 10.99
N ALA A 155 -3.82 -8.14 11.45
CA ALA A 155 -4.56 -7.12 12.21
C ALA A 155 -3.83 -6.74 13.50
N HIS A 156 -3.35 -7.74 14.24
CA HIS A 156 -2.56 -7.53 15.45
C HIS A 156 -1.23 -6.81 15.17
N LEU A 157 -0.50 -7.23 14.14
CA LEU A 157 0.77 -6.62 13.75
C LEU A 157 0.58 -5.17 13.30
N ALA A 158 -0.40 -4.90 12.42
CA ALA A 158 -0.68 -3.54 11.96
C ALA A 158 -1.02 -2.61 13.12
N THR A 159 -1.83 -3.08 14.07
CA THR A 159 -2.18 -2.33 15.30
C THR A 159 -0.96 -2.10 16.18
N ALA A 160 -0.16 -3.13 16.46
CA ALA A 160 1.03 -3.05 17.31
C ALA A 160 2.08 -2.08 16.74
N HIS A 161 2.30 -2.11 15.43
CA HIS A 161 3.26 -1.27 14.73
C HIS A 161 2.68 0.07 14.24
N LYS A 162 1.40 0.37 14.58
CA LYS A 162 0.69 1.61 14.22
C LYS A 162 0.67 1.88 12.71
N ILE A 163 0.42 0.85 11.92
CA ILE A 163 0.32 0.92 10.47
C ILE A 163 -1.15 1.05 10.08
N ILE A 164 -1.46 2.08 9.30
CA ILE A 164 -2.77 2.27 8.68
C ILE A 164 -2.78 1.48 7.38
N LEU A 165 -3.80 0.65 7.19
CA LEU A 165 -3.99 -0.13 5.97
C LEU A 165 -5.16 0.44 5.16
N ILE A 166 -4.92 0.70 3.87
CA ILE A 166 -5.93 1.19 2.93
C ILE A 166 -5.92 0.26 1.73
N PHE A 167 -7.08 -0.29 1.39
CA PHE A 167 -7.20 -1.29 0.33
C PHE A 167 -8.07 -0.77 -0.82
N TYR A 168 -7.54 -0.86 -2.02
CA TYR A 168 -8.26 -0.85 -3.28
C TYR A 168 -8.26 -2.28 -3.80
N ALA A 169 -9.35 -3.00 -3.53
CA ALA A 169 -9.44 -4.45 -3.71
C ALA A 169 -10.85 -4.85 -4.16
N PRO A 170 -11.04 -6.07 -4.70
CA PRO A 170 -12.35 -6.55 -5.15
C PRO A 170 -13.40 -6.53 -4.05
N GLU A 171 -14.67 -6.43 -4.46
CA GLU A 171 -15.81 -6.63 -3.57
C GLU A 171 -15.97 -8.13 -3.28
N HIS A 172 -15.33 -8.60 -2.20
CA HIS A 172 -15.34 -10.00 -1.79
C HIS A 172 -15.27 -10.14 -0.26
N GLU A 173 -15.93 -11.18 0.28
CA GLU A 173 -16.06 -11.42 1.73
C GLU A 173 -14.74 -11.51 2.49
N CYS A 174 -13.63 -11.94 1.84
CA CYS A 174 -12.33 -11.97 2.50
C CYS A 174 -11.86 -10.58 2.95
N TYR A 175 -12.31 -9.52 2.27
CA TYR A 175 -11.99 -8.14 2.63
C TYR A 175 -12.91 -7.55 3.69
N ASP A 176 -14.05 -8.17 4.02
CA ASP A 176 -14.92 -7.74 5.14
C ASP A 176 -14.16 -7.76 6.47
N LEU A 177 -13.16 -8.66 6.60
CA LEU A 177 -12.29 -8.75 7.76
C LEU A 177 -11.50 -7.46 8.03
N LEU A 178 -11.25 -6.65 6.99
CA LEU A 178 -10.54 -5.37 7.12
C LEU A 178 -11.26 -4.39 8.05
N SER A 179 -12.58 -4.49 8.16
CA SER A 179 -13.37 -3.67 9.09
C SER A 179 -13.01 -3.89 10.56
N SER A 180 -12.35 -5.01 10.89
CA SER A 180 -11.88 -5.34 12.24
C SER A 180 -10.56 -4.67 12.62
N ILE A 181 -9.82 -4.12 11.65
CA ILE A 181 -8.54 -3.44 11.90
C ILE A 181 -8.80 -1.95 12.16
N ASP A 182 -8.38 -1.46 13.32
CA ASP A 182 -8.49 -0.03 13.65
C ASP A 182 -7.80 0.83 12.59
N LYS A 183 -8.52 1.86 12.12
CA LYS A 183 -8.07 2.81 11.08
C LYS A 183 -7.80 2.20 9.70
N SER A 184 -8.19 0.95 9.43
CA SER A 184 -8.18 0.43 8.07
C SER A 184 -9.32 1.05 7.25
N GLN A 185 -9.10 1.13 5.94
CA GLN A 185 -10.10 1.57 4.97
C GLN A 185 -10.12 0.58 3.81
N TRP A 186 -11.30 0.21 3.38
CA TRP A 186 -11.48 -0.59 2.18
C TRP A 186 -12.37 0.15 1.20
N GLU A 187 -11.83 0.37 0.02
CA GLU A 187 -12.52 0.95 -1.12
C GLU A 187 -12.84 -0.21 -2.09
N PRO A 188 -14.04 -0.78 -2.02
CA PRO A 188 -14.40 -1.93 -2.84
C PRO A 188 -14.44 -1.55 -4.32
N ILE A 189 -13.79 -2.36 -5.15
CA ILE A 189 -13.78 -2.20 -6.60
C ILE A 189 -14.83 -3.16 -7.18
N ALA A 190 -16.02 -2.63 -7.48
CA ALA A 190 -17.10 -3.39 -8.06
C ALA A 190 -16.87 -3.67 -9.56
N GLY A 191 -17.27 -4.85 -10.02
CA GLY A 191 -17.22 -5.24 -11.44
C GLY A 191 -17.84 -6.60 -11.68
N PRO A 192 -18.03 -6.98 -12.95
CA PRO A 192 -18.59 -8.29 -13.31
C PRO A 192 -17.68 -9.45 -12.90
N ASN A 193 -16.39 -9.21 -12.82
CA ASN A 193 -15.36 -10.02 -12.18
C ASN A 193 -14.26 -9.08 -11.65
N PHE A 194 -13.32 -9.60 -10.89
CA PHE A 194 -12.32 -8.79 -10.19
C PHE A 194 -11.40 -8.02 -11.15
N GLN A 195 -10.91 -8.69 -12.18
CA GLN A 195 -10.00 -8.09 -13.18
C GLN A 195 -10.69 -6.98 -13.98
N ASP A 196 -11.91 -7.23 -14.45
CA ASP A 196 -12.69 -6.22 -15.18
C ASP A 196 -13.08 -5.04 -14.29
N GLY A 197 -13.40 -5.28 -13.02
CA GLY A 197 -13.68 -4.24 -12.05
C GLY A 197 -12.50 -3.29 -11.87
N LEU A 198 -11.32 -3.81 -11.58
CA LEU A 198 -10.11 -3.01 -11.46
C LEU A 198 -9.75 -2.30 -12.77
N LYS A 199 -9.84 -2.97 -13.91
CA LYS A 199 -9.60 -2.38 -15.22
C LYS A 199 -10.55 -1.23 -15.52
N GLN A 200 -11.84 -1.37 -15.21
CA GLN A 200 -12.82 -0.28 -15.38
C GLN A 200 -12.53 0.89 -14.44
N PHE A 201 -12.18 0.62 -13.18
CA PHE A 201 -11.81 1.64 -12.20
C PHE A 201 -10.58 2.43 -12.65
N THR A 202 -9.53 1.75 -13.10
CA THR A 202 -8.27 2.38 -13.52
C THR A 202 -8.37 3.09 -14.87
N ASN A 203 -9.15 2.57 -15.81
CA ASN A 203 -9.38 3.21 -17.11
C ASN A 203 -10.25 4.46 -17.02
N ASN A 204 -11.06 4.60 -15.97
CA ASN A 204 -11.75 5.86 -15.70
C ASN A 204 -10.78 6.86 -15.05
N LYS A 205 -9.98 7.52 -15.89
CA LYS A 205 -8.90 8.44 -15.46
C LYS A 205 -9.36 9.49 -14.44
N GLU A 206 -10.58 10.00 -14.58
CA GLU A 206 -11.11 11.00 -13.66
C GLU A 206 -11.44 10.40 -12.30
N ASN A 207 -12.09 9.25 -12.26
CA ASN A 207 -12.43 8.57 -11.01
C ASN A 207 -11.17 8.08 -10.30
N PHE A 208 -10.22 7.49 -11.01
CA PHE A 208 -8.95 7.07 -10.44
C PHE A 208 -8.18 8.25 -9.86
N ARG A 209 -8.11 9.37 -10.60
CA ARG A 209 -7.48 10.60 -10.09
C ARG A 209 -8.19 11.13 -8.83
N LYS A 210 -9.53 11.15 -8.80
CA LYS A 210 -10.31 11.54 -7.62
C LYS A 210 -9.99 10.63 -6.41
N ALA A 211 -9.90 9.32 -6.63
CA ALA A 211 -9.52 8.36 -5.59
C ALA A 211 -8.11 8.66 -5.04
N MET A 212 -7.13 8.89 -5.91
CA MET A 212 -5.76 9.24 -5.49
C MET A 212 -5.70 10.55 -4.70
N LEU A 213 -6.47 11.57 -5.10
CA LEU A 213 -6.55 12.82 -4.34
C LEU A 213 -7.25 12.64 -2.98
N ALA A 214 -8.31 11.83 -2.92
CA ALA A 214 -9.00 11.50 -1.66
C ALA A 214 -8.07 10.74 -0.71
N LEU A 215 -7.31 9.79 -1.23
CA LEU A 215 -6.27 9.06 -0.51
C LEU A 215 -5.22 10.00 0.10
N ALA A 216 -4.69 10.94 -0.69
CA ALA A 216 -3.72 11.93 -0.22
C ALA A 216 -4.28 12.77 0.94
N ARG A 217 -5.53 13.21 0.84
CA ARG A 217 -6.22 13.97 1.90
C ARG A 217 -6.40 13.13 3.18
N SER A 218 -6.80 11.88 3.05
CA SER A 218 -6.96 10.96 4.19
C SER A 218 -5.64 10.74 4.91
N MET A 219 -4.56 10.49 4.18
CA MET A 219 -3.21 10.32 4.71
C MET A 219 -2.72 11.60 5.40
N SER A 220 -2.93 12.76 4.76
CA SER A 220 -2.58 14.07 5.28
C SER A 220 -3.30 14.36 6.61
N LYS A 221 -4.61 14.07 6.70
CA LYS A 221 -5.39 14.21 7.93
C LYS A 221 -4.86 13.28 9.03
N SER A 222 -4.58 12.02 8.72
CA SER A 222 -4.03 11.05 9.66
C SER A 222 -2.66 11.49 10.20
N ALA A 223 -1.78 12.01 9.35
CA ALA A 223 -0.49 12.53 9.74
C ALA A 223 -0.57 13.73 10.68
N SER A 224 -1.62 14.53 10.58
CA SER A 224 -1.81 15.72 11.43
C SER A 224 -2.34 15.37 12.84
N VAL A 225 -3.15 14.32 12.98
CA VAL A 225 -3.76 13.91 14.25
C VAL A 225 -2.77 13.15 15.15
N THR A 226 -1.84 12.41 14.59
CA THR A 226 -0.92 11.55 15.36
C THR A 226 0.11 12.33 16.18
N MET A 227 0.24 13.65 15.98
CA MET A 227 1.20 14.52 16.68
C MET A 227 0.61 15.23 17.92
N LEU A 228 -0.60 14.89 18.33
CA LEU A 228 -1.22 15.31 19.58
C LEU A 228 -1.11 14.20 20.64
#